data_432c74a1d2123cdfadfb34df1a8169dc
#
_entry.id   432c74a1d2123cdfadfb34df1a8169dc
#
_cell.length_a   1.000
_cell.length_b   1.000
_cell.length_c   1.000
_cell.angle_alpha   90.00
_cell.angle_beta   90.00
_cell.angle_gamma   90.00
#
_symmetry.space_group_name_H-M   'P 1'
#
loop_
_entity.id
_entity.type
_entity.pdbx_description
1 polymer ?
#
loop_
_entity_poly.entity_id
_entity_poly.type
_entity_poly.pdbx_seq_one_letter_code
_entity_poly.pdbx_strand_id
1 'polypeptide(L)'
;SLTYAFEKGNNEDRYLSTAAGYLDYLGTSELSPEQVKEEFYRLACDFGIRPGADRTYLTISGLSENMGEAIQLVESLLADAQPNPEVLEIMKGDILEGRANTKLNQQANFRMLMQYGLYGPKSPATNVLSADEIQNLKSEELLAHLRDLSKTEHTVLYYGPKTQEEVVAEVNRYHQVPEKLIAADKASLFKIRETGESKVLLAPYAAAQVYMAAISNRGEKFDPNIYPVATLYNEYFGGGMNSIVFQELREARGLAYSASAGLGEPSRLDKPYIYSTFIATQNDKMGDALTAFDEVINHMPESEAAFNLAKEALIARLRTDRITGAGIFDAYQEAKDLGLDSDRRKMLFDDLQKLTLDQVKDFQEKWVKDRKYTYCVLGDEKE
;
A
#
# COMPACT_ATOMS: atom_id res chain seq x y z
N SER A 1 20.99 -8.29 1.51
CA SER A 1 19.58 -8.57 1.17
C SER A 1 19.48 -8.98 -0.30
N LEU A 2 18.86 -10.11 -0.56
CA LEU A 2 18.49 -10.60 -1.89
C LEU A 2 16.97 -10.73 -1.93
N THR A 3 16.32 -10.19 -2.97
CA THR A 3 14.87 -10.21 -3.07
C THR A 3 14.44 -10.72 -4.44
N TYR A 4 13.56 -11.72 -4.48
CA TYR A 4 12.82 -12.11 -5.67
C TYR A 4 11.51 -11.31 -5.69
N ALA A 5 11.34 -10.45 -6.70
CA ALA A 5 10.15 -9.66 -6.91
C ALA A 5 9.30 -10.30 -8.02
N PHE A 6 8.25 -11.00 -7.64
CA PHE A 6 7.30 -11.65 -8.54
C PHE A 6 6.19 -10.66 -8.90
N GLU A 7 5.91 -10.48 -10.18
CA GLU A 7 4.80 -9.66 -10.69
C GLU A 7 3.44 -10.37 -10.57
N LYS A 8 3.23 -11.04 -9.43
CA LYS A 8 2.00 -11.75 -9.07
C LYS A 8 1.72 -11.52 -7.59
N GLY A 9 0.52 -11.09 -7.25
CA GLY A 9 0.11 -10.82 -5.89
C GLY A 9 -1.26 -11.37 -5.52
N ASN A 10 -1.81 -10.90 -4.41
CA ASN A 10 -3.11 -11.35 -3.90
C ASN A 10 -4.28 -11.01 -4.82
N ASN A 11 -4.14 -10.04 -5.74
CA ASN A 11 -5.17 -9.74 -6.71
C ASN A 11 -5.38 -10.88 -7.70
N GLU A 12 -4.29 -11.54 -8.13
CA GLU A 12 -4.33 -12.68 -9.03
C GLU A 12 -4.55 -13.99 -8.28
N ASP A 13 -3.99 -14.10 -7.08
CA ASP A 13 -4.00 -15.35 -6.31
C ASP A 13 -4.31 -15.07 -4.83
N ARG A 14 -5.57 -15.26 -4.45
CA ARG A 14 -6.10 -15.00 -3.09
C ARG A 14 -5.49 -15.89 -2.00
N TYR A 15 -4.84 -16.98 -2.40
CA TYR A 15 -4.25 -17.95 -1.48
C TYR A 15 -2.85 -17.54 -1.00
N LEU A 16 -2.14 -16.66 -1.74
CA LEU A 16 -0.72 -16.35 -1.50
C LEU A 16 -0.43 -15.89 -0.08
N SER A 17 -1.22 -14.98 0.49
CA SER A 17 -0.99 -14.52 1.86
C SER A 17 -1.16 -15.64 2.89
N THR A 18 -2.16 -16.50 2.70
CA THR A 18 -2.38 -17.64 3.59
C THR A 18 -1.29 -18.71 3.42
N ALA A 19 -0.89 -18.96 2.17
CA ALA A 19 0.16 -19.92 1.84
C ALA A 19 1.53 -19.47 2.38
N ALA A 20 1.88 -18.18 2.25
CA ALA A 20 3.11 -17.62 2.80
C ALA A 20 3.16 -17.75 4.33
N GLY A 21 2.07 -17.36 5.02
CA GLY A 21 2.00 -17.50 6.48
C GLY A 21 2.01 -18.96 6.96
N TYR A 22 1.49 -19.87 6.13
CA TYR A 22 1.54 -21.31 6.45
C TYR A 22 2.96 -21.87 6.37
N LEU A 23 3.73 -21.43 5.39
CA LEU A 23 5.12 -21.89 5.18
C LEU A 23 6.03 -21.65 6.40
N ASP A 24 5.79 -20.59 7.17
CA ASP A 24 6.57 -20.24 8.37
C ASP A 24 6.56 -21.32 9.47
N TYR A 25 5.62 -22.25 9.39
CA TYR A 25 5.43 -23.35 10.35
C TYR A 25 5.83 -24.71 9.80
N LEU A 26 6.42 -24.77 8.62
CA LEU A 26 6.69 -26.04 7.95
C LEU A 26 8.19 -26.36 7.90
N GLY A 27 8.48 -27.64 7.78
CA GLY A 27 9.80 -28.18 7.44
C GLY A 27 9.81 -28.78 6.05
N THR A 28 10.91 -29.47 5.74
CA THR A 28 11.09 -30.28 4.54
C THR A 28 11.02 -31.77 4.87
N SER A 29 11.17 -32.65 3.89
CA SER A 29 11.33 -34.08 4.12
C SER A 29 12.59 -34.44 4.94
N GLU A 30 13.58 -33.54 4.97
CA GLU A 30 14.87 -33.75 5.66
C GLU A 30 14.98 -32.97 6.97
N LEU A 31 14.32 -31.83 7.10
CA LEU A 31 14.42 -30.90 8.23
C LEU A 31 13.06 -30.62 8.86
N SER A 32 12.97 -30.78 10.20
CA SER A 32 11.78 -30.32 10.93
C SER A 32 11.64 -28.79 10.86
N PRO A 33 10.46 -28.20 11.19
CA PRO A 33 10.30 -26.75 11.24
C PRO A 33 11.31 -26.05 12.17
N GLU A 34 11.65 -26.69 13.29
CA GLU A 34 12.65 -26.19 14.23
C GLU A 34 14.04 -26.22 13.62
N GLN A 35 14.39 -27.31 12.94
CA GLN A 35 15.69 -27.44 12.27
C GLN A 35 15.86 -26.45 11.11
N VAL A 36 14.79 -26.15 10.38
CA VAL A 36 14.85 -25.09 9.35
C VAL A 36 15.20 -23.75 10.00
N LYS A 37 14.58 -23.40 11.13
CA LYS A 37 14.92 -22.17 11.87
C LYS A 37 16.34 -22.19 12.43
N GLU A 38 16.80 -23.33 12.95
CA GLU A 38 18.18 -23.50 13.42
C GLU A 38 19.20 -23.32 12.29
N GLU A 39 18.92 -23.82 11.09
CA GLU A 39 19.79 -23.66 9.94
C GLU A 39 19.85 -22.18 9.49
N PHE A 40 18.72 -21.47 9.42
CA PHE A 40 18.75 -20.02 9.17
C PHE A 40 19.55 -19.26 10.24
N TYR A 41 19.37 -19.63 11.51
CA TYR A 41 20.13 -19.03 12.61
C TYR A 41 21.64 -19.33 12.47
N ARG A 42 22.03 -20.57 12.14
CA ARG A 42 23.43 -20.95 11.87
C ARG A 42 24.05 -20.12 10.74
N LEU A 43 23.29 -19.86 9.70
CA LEU A 43 23.71 -19.03 8.58
C LEU A 43 23.73 -17.53 8.91
N ALA A 44 23.23 -17.12 10.07
CA ALA A 44 22.95 -15.73 10.40
C ALA A 44 22.16 -15.04 9.29
N CYS A 45 21.18 -15.75 8.74
CA CYS A 45 20.28 -15.31 7.70
C CYS A 45 18.82 -15.47 8.16
N ASP A 46 17.94 -14.79 7.47
CA ASP A 46 16.49 -14.88 7.64
C ASP A 46 15.82 -14.74 6.27
N PHE A 47 14.56 -15.21 6.16
CA PHE A 47 13.77 -15.01 4.96
C PHE A 47 12.33 -14.63 5.29
N GLY A 48 11.65 -14.06 4.32
CA GLY A 48 10.23 -13.78 4.43
C GLY A 48 9.57 -13.66 3.07
N ILE A 49 8.33 -14.12 2.98
CA ILE A 49 7.49 -13.96 1.79
C ILE A 49 6.38 -12.97 2.12
N ARG A 50 6.28 -11.91 1.33
CA ARG A 50 5.30 -10.82 1.52
C ARG A 50 4.46 -10.63 0.25
N PRO A 51 3.32 -11.31 0.16
CA PRO A 51 2.36 -11.06 -0.90
C PRO A 51 1.69 -9.69 -0.73
N GLY A 52 1.92 -8.81 -1.69
CA GLY A 52 1.18 -7.55 -1.84
C GLY A 52 -0.04 -7.72 -2.76
N ALA A 53 -0.64 -6.61 -3.16
CA ALA A 53 -1.80 -6.62 -4.06
C ALA A 53 -1.43 -7.16 -5.46
N ASP A 54 -0.42 -6.56 -6.08
CA ASP A 54 -0.02 -6.84 -7.46
C ASP A 54 1.35 -7.53 -7.56
N ARG A 55 2.10 -7.65 -6.45
CA ARG A 55 3.45 -8.23 -6.36
C ARG A 55 3.63 -9.03 -5.09
N THR A 56 4.49 -10.04 -5.19
CA THR A 56 4.98 -10.78 -4.03
C THR A 56 6.50 -10.67 -3.96
N TYR A 57 7.01 -10.36 -2.77
CA TYR A 57 8.44 -10.28 -2.51
C TYR A 57 8.85 -11.44 -1.62
N LEU A 58 9.82 -12.22 -2.08
CA LEU A 58 10.55 -13.17 -1.26
C LEU A 58 11.93 -12.56 -0.98
N THR A 59 12.21 -12.25 0.26
CA THR A 59 13.45 -11.59 0.67
C THR A 59 14.28 -12.52 1.56
N ILE A 60 15.55 -12.66 1.24
CA ILE A 60 16.59 -13.32 2.06
C ILE A 60 17.51 -12.22 2.55
N SER A 61 17.76 -12.15 3.85
CA SER A 61 18.65 -11.16 4.48
C SER A 61 19.59 -11.80 5.45
N GLY A 62 20.80 -11.25 5.59
CA GLY A 62 21.81 -11.76 6.50
C GLY A 62 23.24 -11.57 6.01
N LEU A 63 24.14 -12.45 6.42
CA LEU A 63 25.55 -12.42 6.02
C LEU A 63 25.73 -12.78 4.55
N SER A 64 26.41 -11.91 3.80
CA SER A 64 26.56 -12.07 2.35
C SER A 64 27.41 -13.30 1.97
N GLU A 65 28.28 -13.75 2.84
CA GLU A 65 29.08 -14.97 2.62
C GLU A 65 28.23 -16.25 2.62
N ASN A 66 27.09 -16.23 3.33
CA ASN A 66 26.17 -17.37 3.44
C ASN A 66 24.99 -17.27 2.45
N MET A 67 24.98 -16.30 1.55
CA MET A 67 23.87 -16.05 0.63
C MET A 67 23.50 -17.29 -0.20
N GLY A 68 24.49 -18.01 -0.73
CA GLY A 68 24.26 -19.19 -1.55
C GLY A 68 23.56 -20.32 -0.79
N GLU A 69 24.03 -20.63 0.45
CA GLU A 69 23.38 -21.64 1.31
C GLU A 69 21.97 -21.21 1.72
N ALA A 70 21.76 -19.91 2.00
CA ALA A 70 20.45 -19.39 2.35
C ALA A 70 19.47 -19.47 1.16
N ILE A 71 19.90 -19.17 -0.07
CA ILE A 71 19.09 -19.40 -1.28
C ILE A 71 18.67 -20.86 -1.37
N GLN A 72 19.63 -21.78 -1.24
CA GLN A 72 19.39 -23.22 -1.35
C GLN A 72 18.37 -23.70 -0.29
N LEU A 73 18.49 -23.21 0.94
CA LEU A 73 17.57 -23.58 2.03
C LEU A 73 16.16 -23.07 1.78
N VAL A 74 16.00 -21.82 1.34
CA VAL A 74 14.68 -21.26 0.98
C VAL A 74 14.04 -22.02 -0.16
N GLU A 75 14.80 -22.32 -1.20
CA GLU A 75 14.29 -23.03 -2.38
C GLU A 75 13.94 -24.50 -2.07
N SER A 76 14.74 -25.15 -1.22
CA SER A 76 14.37 -26.47 -0.68
C SER A 76 13.05 -26.41 0.06
N LEU A 77 12.85 -25.40 0.92
CA LEU A 77 11.61 -25.23 1.66
C LEU A 77 10.43 -24.98 0.72
N LEU A 78 10.58 -24.14 -0.30
CA LEU A 78 9.51 -23.89 -1.27
C LEU A 78 9.14 -25.12 -2.10
N ALA A 79 10.14 -25.94 -2.48
CA ALA A 79 9.95 -27.11 -3.32
C ALA A 79 9.41 -28.31 -2.54
N ASP A 80 9.91 -28.52 -1.33
CA ASP A 80 9.73 -29.75 -0.54
C ASP A 80 9.07 -29.50 0.83
N ALA A 81 8.37 -28.38 1.03
CA ALA A 81 7.63 -28.15 2.28
C ALA A 81 6.65 -29.29 2.56
N GLN A 82 6.74 -29.85 3.77
CA GLN A 82 5.90 -30.96 4.16
C GLN A 82 4.60 -30.48 4.80
N PRO A 83 3.46 -31.03 4.39
CA PRO A 83 2.16 -30.66 4.96
C PRO A 83 2.07 -30.89 6.45
N ASN A 84 1.49 -29.94 7.18
CA ASN A 84 1.15 -30.07 8.59
C ASN A 84 -0.33 -29.71 8.81
N PRO A 85 -1.24 -30.69 8.73
CA PRO A 85 -2.68 -30.44 8.88
C PRO A 85 -3.07 -29.87 10.26
N GLU A 86 -2.37 -30.21 11.33
CA GLU A 86 -2.67 -29.68 12.67
C GLU A 86 -2.42 -28.19 12.77
N VAL A 87 -1.29 -27.73 12.26
CA VAL A 87 -0.96 -26.30 12.15
C VAL A 87 -1.95 -25.58 11.27
N LEU A 88 -2.36 -26.18 10.15
CA LEU A 88 -3.35 -25.59 9.27
C LEU A 88 -4.70 -25.38 9.97
N GLU A 89 -5.17 -26.34 10.78
CA GLU A 89 -6.42 -26.17 11.52
C GLU A 89 -6.36 -25.04 12.56
N ILE A 90 -5.24 -24.88 13.25
CA ILE A 90 -5.01 -23.73 14.16
C ILE A 90 -5.08 -22.44 13.37
N MET A 91 -4.35 -22.34 12.26
CA MET A 91 -4.29 -21.16 11.41
C MET A 91 -5.65 -20.75 10.81
N LYS A 92 -6.49 -21.73 10.43
CA LYS A 92 -7.87 -21.47 10.01
C LYS A 92 -8.68 -20.80 11.12
N GLY A 93 -8.57 -21.29 12.34
CA GLY A 93 -9.20 -20.70 13.53
C GLY A 93 -8.76 -19.25 13.73
N ASP A 94 -7.46 -19.00 13.73
CA ASP A 94 -6.88 -17.66 13.92
C ASP A 94 -7.33 -16.67 12.84
N ILE A 95 -7.38 -17.10 11.57
CA ILE A 95 -7.85 -16.26 10.46
C ILE A 95 -9.33 -15.88 10.64
N LEU A 96 -10.19 -16.84 11.00
CA LEU A 96 -11.62 -16.58 11.16
C LEU A 96 -11.89 -15.70 12.40
N GLU A 97 -11.20 -15.93 13.51
CA GLU A 97 -11.26 -15.09 14.70
C GLU A 97 -10.76 -13.66 14.42
N GLY A 98 -9.61 -13.54 13.76
CA GLY A 98 -9.06 -12.24 13.34
C GLY A 98 -10.04 -11.45 12.48
N ARG A 99 -10.77 -12.10 11.57
CA ARG A 99 -11.83 -11.46 10.77
C ARG A 99 -13.03 -11.02 11.60
N ALA A 100 -13.43 -11.82 12.57
CA ALA A 100 -14.51 -11.46 13.49
C ALA A 100 -14.12 -10.21 14.30
N ASN A 101 -12.91 -10.19 14.83
CA ASN A 101 -12.37 -9.06 15.59
C ASN A 101 -12.21 -7.81 14.73
N THR A 102 -11.83 -7.94 13.45
CA THR A 102 -11.73 -6.82 12.51
C THR A 102 -13.06 -6.09 12.32
N LYS A 103 -14.20 -6.80 12.35
CA LYS A 103 -15.54 -6.20 12.27
C LYS A 103 -15.88 -5.29 13.45
N LEU A 104 -15.21 -5.45 14.58
CA LEU A 104 -15.36 -4.59 15.76
C LEU A 104 -14.47 -3.35 15.73
N ASN A 105 -13.64 -3.19 14.71
CA ASN A 105 -12.73 -2.06 14.58
C ASN A 105 -13.30 -1.01 13.61
N GLN A 106 -13.58 0.19 14.12
CA GLN A 106 -14.16 1.28 13.34
C GLN A 106 -13.31 1.64 12.12
N GLN A 107 -12.00 1.79 12.30
CA GLN A 107 -11.10 2.18 11.22
C GLN A 107 -11.01 1.10 10.13
N ALA A 108 -11.07 -0.17 10.49
CA ALA A 108 -11.08 -1.27 9.53
C ALA A 108 -12.37 -1.26 8.69
N ASN A 109 -13.53 -1.09 9.34
CA ASN A 109 -14.82 -0.96 8.65
C ASN A 109 -14.85 0.26 7.73
N PHE A 110 -14.30 1.38 8.19
CA PHE A 110 -14.23 2.59 7.37
C PHE A 110 -13.35 2.38 6.12
N ARG A 111 -12.20 1.71 6.25
CA ARG A 111 -11.37 1.34 5.08
C ARG A 111 -12.14 0.45 4.09
N MET A 112 -12.93 -0.51 4.58
CA MET A 112 -13.77 -1.35 3.72
C MET A 112 -14.83 -0.54 2.98
N LEU A 113 -15.46 0.43 3.64
CA LEU A 113 -16.42 1.35 3.02
C LEU A 113 -15.76 2.20 1.94
N MET A 114 -14.58 2.72 2.19
CA MET A 114 -13.80 3.46 1.19
C MET A 114 -13.42 2.58 -0.02
N GLN A 115 -13.01 1.34 0.22
CA GLN A 115 -12.74 0.39 -0.87
C GLN A 115 -13.99 0.13 -1.72
N TYR A 116 -15.15 0.00 -1.09
CA TYR A 116 -16.42 -0.08 -1.82
C TYR A 116 -16.72 1.19 -2.61
N GLY A 117 -16.46 2.36 -2.03
CA GLY A 117 -16.60 3.65 -2.71
C GLY A 117 -15.73 3.77 -3.97
N LEU A 118 -14.48 3.31 -3.89
CA LEU A 118 -13.53 3.35 -4.99
C LEU A 118 -13.82 2.31 -6.08
N TYR A 119 -14.12 1.08 -5.70
CA TYR A 119 -14.17 -0.07 -6.63
C TYR A 119 -15.59 -0.63 -6.82
N GLY A 120 -16.49 -0.40 -5.87
CA GLY A 120 -17.77 -1.09 -5.79
C GLY A 120 -17.67 -2.49 -5.18
N PRO A 121 -18.61 -3.42 -5.50
CA PRO A 121 -18.69 -4.72 -4.87
C PRO A 121 -17.51 -5.65 -5.18
N LYS A 122 -16.83 -5.44 -6.31
CA LYS A 122 -15.61 -6.17 -6.67
C LYS A 122 -14.40 -5.27 -6.45
N SER A 123 -13.70 -5.49 -5.34
CA SER A 123 -12.53 -4.72 -4.94
C SER A 123 -11.40 -5.64 -4.47
N PRO A 124 -10.16 -5.16 -4.39
CA PRO A 124 -9.09 -5.91 -3.73
C PRO A 124 -9.48 -6.38 -2.33
N ALA A 125 -10.22 -5.56 -1.58
CA ALA A 125 -10.64 -5.88 -0.21
C ALA A 125 -11.70 -7.00 -0.13
N THR A 126 -12.49 -7.23 -1.19
CA THR A 126 -13.45 -8.34 -1.28
C THR A 126 -12.88 -9.57 -1.99
N ASN A 127 -11.67 -9.45 -2.55
CA ASN A 127 -10.97 -10.55 -3.21
C ASN A 127 -10.18 -11.39 -2.21
N VAL A 128 -10.86 -11.92 -1.22
CA VAL A 128 -10.31 -12.76 -0.16
C VAL A 128 -11.03 -14.10 -0.08
N LEU A 129 -10.39 -15.10 0.49
CA LEU A 129 -11.03 -16.41 0.70
C LEU A 129 -12.26 -16.24 1.59
N SER A 130 -13.38 -16.85 1.23
CA SER A 130 -14.58 -16.91 2.10
C SER A 130 -14.32 -17.74 3.34
N ALA A 131 -15.21 -17.67 4.33
CA ALA A 131 -15.13 -18.53 5.52
C ALA A 131 -15.19 -20.02 5.16
N ASP A 132 -16.06 -20.40 4.21
CA ASP A 132 -16.20 -21.78 3.76
C ASP A 132 -14.93 -22.26 3.01
N GLU A 133 -14.33 -21.40 2.16
CA GLU A 133 -13.05 -21.69 1.52
C GLU A 133 -11.94 -21.91 2.56
N ILE A 134 -11.86 -21.07 3.60
CA ILE A 134 -10.88 -21.23 4.68
C ILE A 134 -11.08 -22.52 5.42
N GLN A 135 -12.31 -22.87 5.80
CA GLN A 135 -12.61 -24.12 6.49
C GLN A 135 -12.23 -25.36 5.68
N ASN A 136 -12.39 -25.30 4.36
CA ASN A 136 -12.08 -26.40 3.45
C ASN A 136 -10.66 -26.39 2.87
N LEU A 137 -9.78 -25.44 3.27
CA LEU A 137 -8.39 -25.41 2.83
C LEU A 137 -7.66 -26.72 3.14
N LYS A 138 -6.81 -27.12 2.22
CA LYS A 138 -5.92 -28.26 2.35
C LYS A 138 -4.47 -27.80 2.26
N SER A 139 -3.61 -28.44 3.03
CA SER A 139 -2.17 -28.13 3.07
C SER A 139 -1.53 -28.18 1.67
N GLU A 140 -1.80 -29.23 0.92
CA GLU A 140 -1.24 -29.42 -0.44
C GLU A 140 -1.69 -28.33 -1.41
N GLU A 141 -2.92 -27.82 -1.26
CA GLU A 141 -3.44 -26.72 -2.06
C GLU A 141 -2.63 -25.44 -1.82
N LEU A 142 -2.40 -25.08 -0.55
CA LEU A 142 -1.59 -23.90 -0.21
C LEU A 142 -0.15 -24.02 -0.71
N LEU A 143 0.45 -25.20 -0.55
CA LEU A 143 1.81 -25.44 -1.04
C LEU A 143 1.90 -25.38 -2.58
N ALA A 144 0.86 -25.81 -3.29
CA ALA A 144 0.81 -25.69 -4.75
C ALA A 144 0.89 -24.23 -5.21
N HIS A 145 0.20 -23.29 -4.53
CA HIS A 145 0.25 -21.87 -4.85
C HIS A 145 1.65 -21.27 -4.69
N LEU A 146 2.43 -21.68 -3.67
CA LEU A 146 3.82 -21.26 -3.50
C LEU A 146 4.74 -21.84 -4.56
N ARG A 147 4.57 -23.13 -4.92
CA ARG A 147 5.33 -23.75 -6.00
C ARG A 147 5.04 -23.09 -7.36
N ASP A 148 3.81 -22.67 -7.60
CA ASP A 148 3.45 -21.95 -8.82
C ASP A 148 3.98 -20.52 -8.83
N LEU A 149 4.07 -19.87 -7.68
CA LEU A 149 4.73 -18.57 -7.56
C LEU A 149 6.20 -18.66 -7.99
N SER A 150 6.94 -19.68 -7.53
CA SER A 150 8.36 -19.87 -7.88
C SER A 150 8.60 -20.10 -9.38
N LYS A 151 7.58 -20.51 -10.13
CA LYS A 151 7.62 -20.67 -11.59
C LYS A 151 7.29 -19.40 -12.36
N THR A 152 6.92 -18.31 -11.68
CA THR A 152 6.53 -17.04 -12.33
C THR A 152 7.76 -16.19 -12.64
N GLU A 153 7.72 -15.45 -13.75
CA GLU A 153 8.74 -14.45 -14.06
C GLU A 153 8.94 -13.49 -12.89
N HIS A 154 10.21 -13.24 -12.54
CA HIS A 154 10.56 -12.38 -11.42
C HIS A 154 11.88 -11.65 -11.66
N THR A 155 12.07 -10.57 -10.94
CA THR A 155 13.30 -9.80 -10.91
C THR A 155 14.07 -10.12 -9.63
N VAL A 156 15.36 -10.42 -9.76
CA VAL A 156 16.27 -10.56 -8.61
C VAL A 156 16.89 -9.21 -8.30
N LEU A 157 16.72 -8.75 -7.07
CA LEU A 157 17.25 -7.50 -6.55
C LEU A 157 18.25 -7.81 -5.45
N TYR A 158 19.43 -7.19 -5.50
CA TYR A 158 20.48 -7.41 -4.50
C TYR A 158 20.99 -6.08 -3.94
N TYR A 159 21.08 -6.00 -2.63
CA TYR A 159 21.75 -4.94 -1.89
C TYR A 159 22.74 -5.53 -0.89
N GLY A 160 24.02 -5.28 -1.09
CA GLY A 160 25.07 -5.81 -0.22
C GLY A 160 26.47 -5.55 -0.77
N PRO A 161 27.50 -6.14 -0.15
CA PRO A 161 28.91 -5.86 -0.46
C PRO A 161 29.45 -6.59 -1.70
N LYS A 162 28.73 -7.60 -2.24
CA LYS A 162 29.17 -8.37 -3.40
C LYS A 162 29.07 -7.56 -4.68
N THR A 163 29.96 -7.79 -5.62
CA THR A 163 29.88 -7.24 -6.98
C THR A 163 28.73 -7.87 -7.77
N GLN A 164 28.36 -7.26 -8.86
CA GLN A 164 27.32 -7.80 -9.75
C GLN A 164 27.70 -9.19 -10.28
N GLU A 165 28.96 -9.37 -10.67
CA GLU A 165 29.48 -10.64 -11.20
C GLU A 165 29.40 -11.76 -10.15
N GLU A 166 29.77 -11.47 -8.90
CA GLU A 166 29.68 -12.42 -7.78
C GLU A 166 28.21 -12.81 -7.50
N VAL A 167 27.31 -11.84 -7.47
CA VAL A 167 25.88 -12.09 -7.26
C VAL A 167 25.31 -12.94 -8.40
N VAL A 168 25.59 -12.60 -9.65
CA VAL A 168 25.11 -13.36 -10.82
C VAL A 168 25.64 -14.79 -10.79
N ALA A 169 26.91 -14.99 -10.43
CA ALA A 169 27.51 -16.33 -10.33
C ALA A 169 26.83 -17.18 -9.24
N GLU A 170 26.56 -16.59 -8.06
CA GLU A 170 25.87 -17.29 -6.97
C GLU A 170 24.40 -17.58 -7.30
N VAL A 171 23.66 -16.60 -7.82
CA VAL A 171 22.26 -16.79 -8.22
C VAL A 171 22.18 -17.89 -9.30
N ASN A 172 23.02 -17.86 -10.32
CA ASN A 172 23.05 -18.91 -11.35
C ASN A 172 23.40 -20.30 -10.80
N ARG A 173 24.12 -20.37 -9.70
CA ARG A 173 24.52 -21.64 -9.09
C ARG A 173 23.43 -22.24 -8.19
N TYR A 174 22.75 -21.42 -7.43
CA TYR A 174 21.88 -21.87 -6.34
C TYR A 174 20.39 -21.65 -6.61
N HIS A 175 20.03 -20.65 -7.43
CA HIS A 175 18.65 -20.36 -7.76
C HIS A 175 18.13 -21.30 -8.84
N GLN A 176 17.08 -22.05 -8.52
CA GLN A 176 16.48 -23.04 -9.42
C GLN A 176 15.40 -22.36 -10.27
N VAL A 177 15.66 -22.23 -11.56
CA VAL A 177 14.73 -21.63 -12.51
C VAL A 177 14.26 -22.70 -13.50
N PRO A 178 12.95 -22.92 -13.69
CA PRO A 178 12.43 -23.84 -14.68
C PRO A 178 12.78 -23.36 -16.11
N GLU A 179 12.86 -24.27 -17.06
CA GLU A 179 13.17 -23.94 -18.47
C GLU A 179 12.22 -22.89 -19.05
N LYS A 180 10.96 -22.87 -18.59
CA LYS A 180 9.95 -21.92 -19.01
C LYS A 180 9.26 -21.33 -17.80
N LEU A 181 9.44 -20.03 -17.63
CA LEU A 181 8.72 -19.24 -16.63
C LEU A 181 7.31 -18.86 -17.14
N ILE A 182 6.39 -18.75 -16.21
CA ILE A 182 5.05 -18.22 -16.46
C ILE A 182 5.16 -16.70 -16.54
N ALA A 183 4.77 -16.13 -17.69
CA ALA A 183 4.76 -14.69 -17.86
C ALA A 183 3.80 -14.02 -16.85
N ALA A 184 4.23 -12.88 -16.31
CA ALA A 184 3.37 -12.10 -15.45
C ALA A 184 2.20 -11.50 -16.23
N ASP A 185 0.98 -11.69 -15.74
CA ASP A 185 -0.18 -10.95 -16.24
C ASP A 185 -0.18 -9.55 -15.62
N LYS A 186 0.11 -8.54 -16.44
CA LYS A 186 0.15 -7.13 -15.99
C LYS A 186 -1.22 -6.45 -16.03
N ALA A 187 -2.28 -7.18 -16.34
CA ALA A 187 -3.62 -6.61 -16.39
C ALA A 187 -4.09 -6.20 -14.98
N SER A 188 -4.61 -4.98 -14.87
CA SER A 188 -5.25 -4.54 -13.63
C SER A 188 -6.62 -5.23 -13.48
N LEU A 189 -6.73 -6.15 -12.53
CA LEU A 189 -7.96 -6.90 -12.26
C LEU A 189 -9.07 -6.03 -11.65
N PHE A 190 -8.68 -4.96 -10.96
CA PHE A 190 -9.60 -4.06 -10.27
C PHE A 190 -9.40 -2.64 -10.79
N LYS A 191 -10.48 -2.06 -11.33
CA LYS A 191 -10.47 -0.67 -11.81
C LYS A 191 -11.16 0.24 -10.82
N ILE A 192 -10.49 1.34 -10.47
CA ILE A 192 -11.08 2.41 -9.68
C ILE A 192 -12.15 3.11 -10.53
N ARG A 193 -13.35 3.24 -9.99
CA ARG A 193 -14.49 3.86 -10.68
C ARG A 193 -14.32 5.36 -10.78
N GLU A 194 -14.65 5.93 -11.93
CA GLU A 194 -14.77 7.38 -12.07
C GLU A 194 -15.99 7.88 -11.30
N THR A 195 -15.86 9.08 -10.72
CA THR A 195 -16.91 9.73 -9.95
C THR A 195 -17.74 10.61 -10.88
N GLY A 196 -18.70 10.02 -11.59
CA GLY A 196 -19.58 10.73 -12.54
C GLY A 196 -20.62 11.64 -11.87
N GLU A 197 -21.04 11.29 -10.66
CA GLU A 197 -22.03 12.03 -9.85
C GLU A 197 -21.70 11.98 -8.36
N SER A 198 -22.17 12.97 -7.61
CA SER A 198 -22.01 12.96 -6.15
C SER A 198 -23.04 12.02 -5.53
N LYS A 199 -22.58 11.19 -4.58
CA LYS A 199 -23.40 10.22 -3.84
C LYS A 199 -22.87 10.00 -2.44
N VAL A 200 -23.76 9.55 -1.56
CA VAL A 200 -23.43 9.20 -0.18
C VAL A 200 -23.54 7.69 0.01
N LEU A 201 -22.55 7.11 0.62
CA LEU A 201 -22.51 5.73 1.11
C LEU A 201 -22.46 5.80 2.64
N LEU A 202 -23.53 5.39 3.29
CA LEU A 202 -23.62 5.33 4.75
C LEU A 202 -23.48 3.88 5.22
N ALA A 203 -22.60 3.65 6.16
CA ALA A 203 -22.51 2.40 6.90
C ALA A 203 -22.74 2.66 8.39
N PRO A 204 -23.78 2.02 8.99
CA PRO A 204 -24.05 2.20 10.41
C PRO A 204 -22.94 1.62 11.28
N TYR A 205 -22.50 2.40 12.25
CA TYR A 205 -21.51 1.94 13.23
C TYR A 205 -21.65 2.78 14.52
N ALA A 206 -21.95 2.11 15.62
CA ALA A 206 -22.10 2.77 16.92
C ALA A 206 -20.73 3.18 17.46
N ALA A 207 -20.39 4.45 17.34
CA ALA A 207 -19.17 5.06 17.85
C ALA A 207 -19.39 6.50 18.27
N ALA A 208 -18.54 6.99 19.19
CA ALA A 208 -18.57 8.37 19.67
C ALA A 208 -18.19 9.40 18.60
N GLN A 209 -17.50 8.96 17.54
CA GLN A 209 -17.11 9.80 16.42
C GLN A 209 -17.56 9.17 15.11
N VAL A 210 -18.09 10.01 14.23
CA VAL A 210 -18.35 9.66 12.84
C VAL A 210 -17.09 9.89 12.01
N TYR A 211 -16.78 8.94 11.13
CA TYR A 211 -15.75 9.07 10.12
C TYR A 211 -16.39 9.32 8.76
N MET A 212 -15.87 10.32 8.08
CA MET A 212 -16.27 10.62 6.70
C MET A 212 -15.04 10.82 5.82
N ALA A 213 -15.07 10.25 4.63
CA ALA A 213 -14.19 10.62 3.55
C ALA A 213 -15.01 10.96 2.30
N ALA A 214 -14.60 12.00 1.60
CA ALA A 214 -15.08 12.29 0.26
C ALA A 214 -13.98 11.90 -0.72
N ILE A 215 -14.30 11.02 -1.67
CA ILE A 215 -13.34 10.52 -2.68
C ILE A 215 -13.80 10.89 -4.07
N SER A 216 -12.86 11.32 -4.92
CA SER A 216 -13.14 11.76 -6.28
C SER A 216 -12.10 11.25 -7.25
N ASN A 217 -12.55 10.59 -8.30
CA ASN A 217 -11.75 10.12 -9.43
C ASN A 217 -12.30 10.74 -10.72
N ARG A 218 -11.50 11.57 -11.39
CA ARG A 218 -11.79 12.14 -12.71
C ARG A 218 -11.11 11.41 -13.88
N GLY A 219 -10.45 10.27 -13.60
CA GLY A 219 -9.68 9.52 -14.59
C GLY A 219 -8.32 10.11 -14.92
N GLU A 220 -7.88 11.15 -14.20
CA GLU A 220 -6.61 11.82 -14.40
C GLU A 220 -5.46 10.86 -14.12
N LYS A 221 -4.48 10.75 -15.05
CA LYS A 221 -3.32 9.86 -14.93
C LYS A 221 -2.10 10.62 -14.43
N PHE A 222 -1.08 9.86 -14.00
CA PHE A 222 0.18 10.45 -13.56
C PHE A 222 0.76 11.40 -14.63
N ASP A 223 1.07 12.62 -14.19
CA ASP A 223 1.77 13.64 -14.97
C ASP A 223 2.94 14.18 -14.13
N PRO A 224 4.19 13.93 -14.55
CA PRO A 224 5.35 14.42 -13.82
C PRO A 224 5.39 15.96 -13.70
N ASN A 225 4.74 16.69 -14.60
CA ASN A 225 4.74 18.16 -14.58
C ASN A 225 3.92 18.74 -13.42
N ILE A 226 2.88 18.02 -12.97
CA ILE A 226 2.07 18.47 -11.83
C ILE A 226 2.55 17.91 -10.48
N TYR A 227 3.42 16.93 -10.50
CA TYR A 227 3.90 16.27 -9.28
C TYR A 227 4.45 17.25 -8.24
N PRO A 228 5.34 18.20 -8.57
CA PRO A 228 5.86 19.14 -7.59
C PRO A 228 4.80 20.06 -6.97
N VAL A 229 3.90 20.62 -7.79
CA VAL A 229 2.85 21.52 -7.29
C VAL A 229 1.78 20.73 -6.52
N ALA A 230 1.43 19.51 -6.93
CA ALA A 230 0.50 18.64 -6.21
C ALA A 230 1.05 18.27 -4.82
N THR A 231 2.35 17.96 -4.73
CA THR A 231 3.01 17.66 -3.45
C THR A 231 3.00 18.88 -2.51
N LEU A 232 3.33 20.07 -3.04
CA LEU A 232 3.28 21.29 -2.24
C LEU A 232 1.85 21.66 -1.84
N TYR A 233 0.90 21.50 -2.75
CA TYR A 233 -0.52 21.69 -2.46
C TYR A 233 -0.98 20.78 -1.31
N ASN A 234 -0.65 19.50 -1.36
CA ASN A 234 -1.02 18.54 -0.32
C ASN A 234 -0.47 18.96 1.05
N GLU A 235 0.80 19.37 1.15
CA GLU A 235 1.40 19.85 2.39
C GLU A 235 0.75 21.15 2.89
N TYR A 236 0.54 22.11 2.00
CA TYR A 236 -0.08 23.40 2.31
C TYR A 236 -1.54 23.28 2.71
N PHE A 237 -2.33 22.52 1.94
CA PHE A 237 -3.79 22.51 2.08
C PHE A 237 -4.28 21.53 3.14
N GLY A 238 -3.79 20.27 3.14
CA GLY A 238 -4.39 19.23 3.97
C GLY A 238 -3.45 18.27 4.67
N GLY A 239 -2.13 18.48 4.57
CA GLY A 239 -1.12 17.48 4.92
C GLY A 239 -0.58 17.50 6.35
N GLY A 240 -1.06 18.39 7.23
CA GLY A 240 -0.50 18.45 8.58
C GLY A 240 -1.19 19.48 9.48
N MET A 241 -0.66 19.64 10.70
CA MET A 241 -1.24 20.55 11.69
C MET A 241 -1.19 22.04 11.29
N ASN A 242 -0.30 22.40 10.38
CA ASN A 242 -0.19 23.78 9.86
C ASN A 242 -0.96 23.96 8.53
N SER A 243 -1.61 22.93 8.05
CA SER A 243 -2.38 22.98 6.79
C SER A 243 -3.65 23.81 6.94
N ILE A 244 -4.11 24.36 5.82
CA ILE A 244 -5.35 25.17 5.76
C ILE A 244 -6.55 24.40 6.33
N VAL A 245 -6.74 23.16 5.91
CA VAL A 245 -7.87 22.32 6.36
C VAL A 245 -7.83 22.12 7.88
N PHE A 246 -6.66 21.81 8.44
CA PHE A 246 -6.54 21.58 9.87
C PHE A 246 -6.79 22.86 10.67
N GLN A 247 -6.21 23.97 10.25
CA GLN A 247 -6.38 25.26 10.93
C GLN A 247 -7.84 25.74 10.87
N GLU A 248 -8.50 25.63 9.74
CA GLU A 248 -9.88 26.08 9.57
C GLU A 248 -10.89 25.19 10.31
N LEU A 249 -10.78 23.86 10.16
CA LEU A 249 -11.83 22.95 10.67
C LEU A 249 -11.60 22.58 12.13
N ARG A 250 -10.36 22.40 12.56
CA ARG A 250 -10.07 22.02 13.94
C ARG A 250 -9.81 23.21 14.84
N GLU A 251 -8.83 24.05 14.50
CA GLU A 251 -8.35 25.11 15.39
C GLU A 251 -9.32 26.29 15.44
N ALA A 252 -9.78 26.78 14.29
CA ALA A 252 -10.64 27.97 14.25
C ALA A 252 -12.10 27.68 14.57
N ARG A 253 -12.64 26.56 14.07
CA ARG A 253 -14.09 26.27 14.17
C ARG A 253 -14.42 25.16 15.18
N GLY A 254 -13.45 24.37 15.64
CA GLY A 254 -13.65 23.28 16.59
C GLY A 254 -14.62 22.20 16.09
N LEU A 255 -14.69 22.01 14.77
CA LEU A 255 -15.63 21.11 14.11
C LEU A 255 -15.08 19.69 13.94
N ALA A 256 -13.77 19.49 14.02
CA ALA A 256 -13.16 18.21 13.76
C ALA A 256 -12.08 17.85 14.79
N TYR A 257 -11.99 16.57 15.15
CA TYR A 257 -10.84 16.05 15.86
C TYR A 257 -9.64 15.85 14.93
N SER A 258 -9.93 15.37 13.73
CA SER A 258 -8.95 15.20 12.66
C SER A 258 -9.57 15.57 11.32
N ALA A 259 -8.82 16.30 10.51
CA ALA A 259 -9.23 16.66 9.15
C ALA A 259 -8.00 16.68 8.25
N SER A 260 -8.16 16.17 7.03
CA SER A 260 -7.11 16.17 6.00
C SER A 260 -7.72 16.16 4.61
N ALA A 261 -6.94 16.60 3.62
CA ALA A 261 -7.32 16.53 2.22
C ALA A 261 -6.06 16.44 1.34
N GLY A 262 -6.18 15.82 0.17
CA GLY A 262 -5.08 15.79 -0.77
C GLY A 262 -5.36 15.02 -2.04
N LEU A 263 -4.55 15.26 -3.05
CA LEU A 263 -4.51 14.50 -4.28
C LEU A 263 -3.53 13.34 -4.12
N GLY A 264 -4.06 12.12 -3.97
CA GLY A 264 -3.29 10.90 -3.85
C GLY A 264 -2.70 10.49 -5.19
N GLU A 265 -1.39 10.28 -5.23
CA GLU A 265 -0.69 9.85 -6.43
C GLU A 265 -1.09 8.43 -6.86
N PRO A 266 -1.19 8.18 -8.17
CA PRO A 266 -1.28 6.82 -8.68
C PRO A 266 0.02 6.05 -8.43
N SER A 267 -0.09 4.80 -8.02
CA SER A 267 1.07 3.93 -7.82
C SER A 267 1.65 3.36 -9.12
N ARG A 268 0.93 3.52 -10.25
CA ARG A 268 1.30 3.02 -11.58
C ARG A 268 0.64 3.91 -12.65
N LEU A 269 1.21 3.92 -13.87
CA LEU A 269 0.68 4.72 -14.99
C LEU A 269 -0.76 4.38 -15.40
N ASP A 270 -1.21 3.15 -15.17
CA ASP A 270 -2.58 2.72 -15.49
C ASP A 270 -3.61 3.18 -14.44
N LYS A 271 -3.18 3.58 -13.24
CA LYS A 271 -4.06 4.03 -12.16
C LYS A 271 -4.29 5.55 -12.21
N PRO A 272 -5.47 6.03 -11.76
CA PRO A 272 -5.76 7.46 -11.72
C PRO A 272 -5.25 8.13 -10.44
N TYR A 273 -5.15 9.47 -10.47
CA TYR A 273 -5.15 10.28 -9.26
C TYR A 273 -6.50 10.17 -8.54
N ILE A 274 -6.45 10.12 -7.20
CA ILE A 274 -7.64 10.16 -6.36
C ILE A 274 -7.55 11.36 -5.42
N TYR A 275 -8.46 12.31 -5.56
CA TYR A 275 -8.60 13.34 -4.54
C TYR A 275 -9.42 12.77 -3.39
N SER A 276 -8.91 12.91 -2.18
CA SER A 276 -9.61 12.42 -0.99
C SER A 276 -9.56 13.44 0.13
N THR A 277 -10.64 13.46 0.90
CA THR A 277 -10.73 14.20 2.16
C THR A 277 -11.06 13.24 3.26
N PHE A 278 -10.67 13.57 4.47
CA PHE A 278 -11.05 12.83 5.67
C PHE A 278 -11.43 13.80 6.79
N ILE A 279 -12.47 13.45 7.53
CA ILE A 279 -12.86 14.14 8.76
C ILE A 279 -13.31 13.12 9.80
N ALA A 280 -12.85 13.31 11.03
CA ALA A 280 -13.39 12.64 12.22
C ALA A 280 -13.99 13.71 13.13
N THR A 281 -15.29 13.59 13.41
CA THR A 281 -16.05 14.56 14.20
C THR A 281 -17.10 13.88 15.09
N GLN A 282 -17.72 14.65 15.96
CA GLN A 282 -18.91 14.19 16.71
C GLN A 282 -20.12 14.07 15.79
N ASN A 283 -21.04 13.15 16.07
CA ASN A 283 -22.20 12.90 15.23
C ASN A 283 -23.05 14.17 15.01
N ASP A 284 -23.31 14.92 16.08
CA ASP A 284 -24.07 16.17 16.06
C ASP A 284 -23.43 17.33 15.30
N LYS A 285 -22.12 17.25 15.04
CA LYS A 285 -21.35 18.27 14.30
C LYS A 285 -21.11 17.94 12.83
N MET A 286 -21.54 16.77 12.37
CA MET A 286 -21.22 16.28 11.04
C MET A 286 -21.71 17.20 9.92
N GLY A 287 -22.95 17.73 10.03
CA GLY A 287 -23.51 18.64 9.04
C GLY A 287 -22.73 19.95 8.92
N ASP A 288 -22.37 20.54 10.06
CA ASP A 288 -21.57 21.77 10.09
C ASP A 288 -20.18 21.53 9.58
N ALA A 289 -19.57 20.38 9.93
CA ALA A 289 -18.24 20.01 9.47
C ALA A 289 -18.19 19.77 7.95
N LEU A 290 -19.22 19.16 7.37
CA LEU A 290 -19.35 18.99 5.92
C LEU A 290 -19.47 20.33 5.21
N THR A 291 -20.34 21.21 5.70
CA THR A 291 -20.54 22.55 5.12
C THR A 291 -19.25 23.37 5.16
N ALA A 292 -18.56 23.36 6.29
CA ALA A 292 -17.29 24.05 6.45
C ALA A 292 -16.19 23.48 5.56
N PHE A 293 -16.16 22.14 5.38
CA PHE A 293 -15.19 21.49 4.52
C PHE A 293 -15.42 21.85 3.04
N ASP A 294 -16.66 21.82 2.60
CA ASP A 294 -17.03 22.20 1.24
C ASP A 294 -16.68 23.68 0.95
N GLU A 295 -16.91 24.57 1.91
CA GLU A 295 -16.50 25.97 1.83
C GLU A 295 -14.99 26.12 1.66
N VAL A 296 -14.18 25.43 2.48
CA VAL A 296 -12.71 25.50 2.44
C VAL A 296 -12.14 24.91 1.14
N ILE A 297 -12.76 23.84 0.61
CA ILE A 297 -12.36 23.24 -0.66
C ILE A 297 -12.67 24.18 -1.84
N ASN A 298 -13.85 24.77 -1.87
CA ASN A 298 -14.28 25.58 -3.01
C ASN A 298 -13.80 27.05 -2.94
N HIS A 299 -13.49 27.51 -1.72
CA HIS A 299 -12.99 28.85 -1.45
C HIS A 299 -11.76 28.80 -0.55
N MET A 300 -10.68 28.18 -1.07
CA MET A 300 -9.45 27.98 -0.31
C MET A 300 -8.90 29.29 0.29
N PRO A 301 -8.81 29.39 1.63
CA PRO A 301 -8.15 30.54 2.26
C PRO A 301 -6.69 30.68 1.83
N GLU A 302 -6.26 31.91 1.62
CA GLU A 302 -4.89 32.22 1.23
C GLU A 302 -4.05 32.59 2.46
N SER A 303 -2.87 31.97 2.59
CA SER A 303 -1.91 32.26 3.63
C SER A 303 -0.48 32.12 3.16
N GLU A 304 0.16 33.24 2.92
CA GLU A 304 1.60 33.28 2.57
C GLU A 304 2.45 32.61 3.65
N ALA A 305 2.09 32.78 4.93
CA ALA A 305 2.81 32.20 6.03
C ALA A 305 2.71 30.67 6.02
N ALA A 306 1.50 30.11 5.83
CA ALA A 306 1.29 28.67 5.72
C ALA A 306 1.97 28.07 4.47
N PHE A 307 1.95 28.80 3.34
CA PHE A 307 2.62 28.40 2.11
C PHE A 307 4.14 28.30 2.30
N ASN A 308 4.76 29.33 2.88
CA ASN A 308 6.20 29.33 3.12
C ASN A 308 6.59 28.22 4.09
N LEU A 309 5.81 28.00 5.17
CA LEU A 309 6.04 26.95 6.14
C LEU A 309 5.95 25.54 5.50
N ALA A 310 4.95 25.30 4.66
CA ALA A 310 4.78 24.04 3.94
C ALA A 310 5.97 23.78 2.98
N LYS A 311 6.37 24.80 2.24
CA LYS A 311 7.51 24.74 1.32
C LYS A 311 8.83 24.46 2.03
N GLU A 312 9.11 25.17 3.13
CA GLU A 312 10.29 24.96 3.96
C GLU A 312 10.31 23.55 4.59
N ALA A 313 9.15 23.07 5.08
CA ALA A 313 9.03 21.74 5.66
C ALA A 313 9.35 20.65 4.64
N LEU A 314 8.84 20.75 3.42
CA LEU A 314 9.13 19.81 2.32
C LEU A 314 10.62 19.84 1.95
N ILE A 315 11.21 21.03 1.80
CA ILE A 315 12.65 21.18 1.48
C ILE A 315 13.52 20.58 2.59
N ALA A 316 13.17 20.83 3.86
CA ALA A 316 13.89 20.25 4.98
C ALA A 316 13.79 18.73 5.00
N ARG A 317 12.60 18.17 4.75
CA ARG A 317 12.38 16.72 4.64
C ARG A 317 13.23 16.11 3.53
N LEU A 318 13.21 16.67 2.34
CA LEU A 318 14.00 16.19 1.20
C LEU A 318 15.52 16.25 1.43
N ARG A 319 15.98 17.19 2.26
CA ARG A 319 17.40 17.30 2.64
C ARG A 319 17.82 16.29 3.70
N THR A 320 16.91 15.87 4.56
CA THR A 320 17.20 14.97 5.69
C THR A 320 16.92 13.52 5.39
N ASP A 321 15.86 13.26 4.60
CA ASP A 321 15.48 11.89 4.28
C ASP A 321 16.53 11.20 3.40
N ARG A 322 16.89 9.99 3.80
CA ARG A 322 17.82 9.14 3.06
C ARG A 322 17.16 7.82 2.74
N ILE A 323 17.28 7.41 1.48
CA ILE A 323 16.99 6.03 1.13
C ILE A 323 18.21 5.21 1.55
N THR A 324 18.02 4.27 2.44
CA THR A 324 19.09 3.42 2.98
C THR A 324 18.75 1.95 2.79
N GLY A 325 19.78 1.12 2.67
CA GLY A 325 19.60 -0.32 2.57
C GLY A 325 18.74 -0.75 1.39
N ALA A 326 17.91 -1.74 1.62
CA ALA A 326 17.00 -2.30 0.62
C ALA A 326 15.87 -1.33 0.18
N GLY A 327 15.64 -0.23 0.90
CA GLY A 327 14.66 0.81 0.49
C GLY A 327 14.96 1.45 -0.88
N ILE A 328 16.18 1.27 -1.39
CA ILE A 328 16.52 1.66 -2.77
C ILE A 328 15.70 0.89 -3.82
N PHE A 329 15.28 -0.35 -3.50
CA PHE A 329 14.46 -1.16 -4.40
C PHE A 329 13.05 -0.60 -4.53
N ASP A 330 12.47 -0.13 -3.41
CA ASP A 330 11.13 0.48 -3.40
C ASP A 330 11.14 1.77 -4.25
N ALA A 331 12.14 2.63 -4.03
CA ALA A 331 12.29 3.86 -4.80
C ALA A 331 12.53 3.61 -6.30
N TYR A 332 13.32 2.60 -6.64
CA TYR A 332 13.54 2.19 -8.04
C TYR A 332 12.24 1.67 -8.67
N GLN A 333 11.52 0.82 -7.94
CA GLN A 333 10.28 0.22 -8.44
C GLN A 333 9.18 1.26 -8.61
N GLU A 334 9.03 2.21 -7.67
CA GLU A 334 8.11 3.34 -7.81
C GLU A 334 8.41 4.19 -9.04
N ALA A 335 9.68 4.53 -9.26
CA ALA A 335 10.08 5.30 -10.44
C ALA A 335 9.74 4.54 -11.73
N LYS A 336 10.06 3.25 -11.79
CA LYS A 336 9.76 2.38 -12.93
C LYS A 336 8.27 2.25 -13.21
N ASP A 337 7.44 2.09 -12.17
CA ASP A 337 5.98 1.96 -12.28
C ASP A 337 5.31 3.23 -12.78
N LEU A 338 5.93 4.39 -12.52
CA LEU A 338 5.51 5.70 -13.03
C LEU A 338 6.19 6.12 -14.33
N GLY A 339 7.00 5.22 -14.95
CA GLY A 339 7.70 5.51 -16.20
C GLY A 339 8.79 6.54 -16.08
N LEU A 340 9.33 6.75 -14.87
CA LEU A 340 10.42 7.67 -14.61
C LEU A 340 11.78 6.96 -14.74
N ASP A 341 12.78 7.66 -15.23
CA ASP A 341 14.16 7.20 -15.38
C ASP A 341 15.11 7.66 -14.26
N SER A 342 14.56 8.42 -13.30
CA SER A 342 15.32 9.02 -12.21
C SER A 342 14.49 9.12 -10.93
N ASP A 343 15.16 9.37 -9.81
CA ASP A 343 14.52 9.58 -8.51
C ASP A 343 13.64 10.84 -8.53
N ARG A 344 12.33 10.65 -8.36
CA ARG A 344 11.33 11.73 -8.38
C ARG A 344 11.58 12.82 -7.32
N ARG A 345 12.29 12.50 -6.23
CA ARG A 345 12.64 13.48 -5.18
C ARG A 345 13.59 14.54 -5.69
N LYS A 346 14.46 14.20 -6.64
CA LYS A 346 15.35 15.18 -7.29
C LYS A 346 14.53 16.19 -8.08
N MET A 347 13.57 15.72 -8.89
CA MET A 347 12.67 16.60 -9.64
C MET A 347 11.87 17.50 -8.69
N LEU A 348 11.31 16.92 -7.63
CA LEU A 348 10.58 17.68 -6.61
C LEU A 348 11.46 18.75 -5.97
N PHE A 349 12.69 18.43 -5.58
CA PHE A 349 13.61 19.38 -4.94
C PHE A 349 13.99 20.54 -5.86
N ASP A 350 14.26 20.25 -7.13
CA ASP A 350 14.68 21.26 -8.13
C ASP A 350 13.54 22.26 -8.45
N ASP A 351 12.30 21.80 -8.48
CA ASP A 351 11.14 22.61 -8.83
C ASP A 351 10.46 23.27 -7.62
N LEU A 352 10.47 22.63 -6.46
CA LEU A 352 9.83 23.12 -5.24
C LEU A 352 10.28 24.54 -4.87
N GLN A 353 11.56 24.86 -5.08
CA GLN A 353 12.12 26.17 -4.76
C GLN A 353 11.53 27.29 -5.62
N LYS A 354 11.08 26.99 -6.84
CA LYS A 354 10.53 27.93 -7.83
C LYS A 354 9.02 28.13 -7.71
N LEU A 355 8.34 27.19 -7.04
CA LEU A 355 6.89 27.25 -6.90
C LEU A 355 6.42 28.45 -6.10
N THR A 356 5.32 29.04 -6.52
CA THR A 356 4.67 30.21 -5.91
C THR A 356 3.30 29.85 -5.36
N LEU A 357 2.74 30.68 -4.46
CA LEU A 357 1.38 30.52 -3.95
C LEU A 357 0.35 30.59 -5.10
N ASP A 358 0.56 31.45 -6.09
CA ASP A 358 -0.33 31.55 -7.25
C ASP A 358 -0.41 30.25 -8.05
N GLN A 359 0.70 29.52 -8.20
CA GLN A 359 0.68 28.19 -8.84
C GLN A 359 -0.09 27.16 -8.02
N VAL A 360 -0.05 27.24 -6.69
CA VAL A 360 -0.88 26.39 -5.82
C VAL A 360 -2.36 26.75 -5.92
N LYS A 361 -2.71 28.03 -6.07
CA LYS A 361 -4.08 28.49 -6.33
C LYS A 361 -4.59 28.01 -7.69
N ASP A 362 -3.78 28.13 -8.73
CA ASP A 362 -4.10 27.63 -10.07
C ASP A 362 -4.31 26.11 -10.07
N PHE A 363 -3.51 25.39 -9.28
CA PHE A 363 -3.68 23.96 -9.06
C PHE A 363 -5.02 23.66 -8.36
N GLN A 364 -5.38 24.38 -7.31
CA GLN A 364 -6.67 24.28 -6.61
C GLN A 364 -7.83 24.47 -7.59
N GLU A 365 -7.82 25.55 -8.36
CA GLU A 365 -8.90 25.87 -9.32
C GLU A 365 -9.05 24.77 -10.39
N LYS A 366 -7.95 24.27 -10.92
CA LYS A 366 -7.96 23.29 -12.02
C LYS A 366 -8.19 21.87 -11.58
N TRP A 367 -7.56 21.45 -10.47
CA TRP A 367 -7.50 20.04 -10.06
C TRP A 367 -8.43 19.68 -8.92
N VAL A 368 -8.88 20.64 -8.12
CA VAL A 368 -9.59 20.35 -6.88
C VAL A 368 -11.02 20.89 -6.88
N LYS A 369 -11.21 22.12 -7.31
CA LYS A 369 -12.50 22.78 -7.30
C LYS A 369 -13.55 22.06 -8.17
N ASP A 370 -14.80 22.15 -7.79
CA ASP A 370 -15.96 21.62 -8.53
C ASP A 370 -15.89 20.10 -8.81
N ARG A 371 -15.21 19.33 -7.96
CA ARG A 371 -15.23 17.88 -8.03
C ARG A 371 -16.57 17.32 -7.58
N LYS A 372 -16.97 16.20 -8.17
CA LYS A 372 -18.01 15.34 -7.66
C LYS A 372 -17.41 14.31 -6.73
N TYR A 373 -18.12 13.95 -5.67
CA TYR A 373 -17.59 13.09 -4.62
C TYR A 373 -18.46 11.88 -4.35
N THR A 374 -17.83 10.76 -4.06
CA THR A 374 -18.44 9.67 -3.30
C THR A 374 -18.13 9.89 -1.83
N TYR A 375 -19.13 10.26 -1.05
CA TYR A 375 -19.00 10.43 0.40
C TYR A 375 -19.17 9.08 1.08
N CYS A 376 -18.16 8.65 1.82
CA CYS A 376 -18.18 7.44 2.63
C CYS A 376 -18.31 7.84 4.09
N VAL A 377 -19.45 7.53 4.70
CA VAL A 377 -19.81 7.93 6.08
C VAL A 377 -19.96 6.67 6.93
N LEU A 378 -19.23 6.60 8.02
CA LEU A 378 -19.34 5.54 9.04
C LEU A 378 -19.68 6.17 10.38
N GLY A 379 -20.88 5.99 10.86
CA GLY A 379 -21.38 6.60 12.09
C GLY A 379 -22.67 5.99 12.59
N ASP A 380 -23.24 6.53 13.67
CA ASP A 380 -24.48 6.04 14.24
C ASP A 380 -25.69 6.48 13.37
N GLU A 381 -26.59 5.55 13.06
CA GLU A 381 -27.82 5.83 12.31
C GLU A 381 -28.86 6.65 13.11
N LYS A 382 -28.70 6.72 14.43
CA LYS A 382 -29.71 7.30 15.33
C LYS A 382 -29.49 8.77 15.60
N GLU A 383 -28.42 9.33 15.12
CA GLU A 383 -28.04 10.74 15.23
C GLU A 383 -27.72 11.35 13.86
#